data_b76e3ead840a62e5a904072e95f3ffaf
#
_entry.id   b76e3ead840a62e5a904072e95f3ffaf
#
_cell.length_a   1.000
_cell.length_b   1.000
_cell.length_c   1.000
_cell.angle_alpha   90.00
_cell.angle_beta   90.00
_cell.angle_gamma   90.00
#
_symmetry.space_group_name_H-M   'P 1'
#
loop_
_entity.id
_entity.type
_entity.pdbx_description
1 polymer ?
#
loop_
_entity_poly.entity_id
_entity_poly.type
_entity_poly.pdbx_seq_one_letter_code
_entity_poly.pdbx_strand_id
1 'polypeptide(L)'
;MILEIADIRIPPGKNEEFDAAIARGIETVIAKAGGYRAHRVVKGIESPERYLLMIWWDTLADHTVGFRGGPLFPEWRAIVGPFFASPPSVEHYSLVTEASGSPA
;
A
#
# COMPACT_ATOMS: atom_id res chain seq x y z
N MET A 1 -9.90 4.18 13.17
CA MET A 1 -8.76 4.04 12.25
C MET A 1 -8.49 2.56 11.99
N ILE A 2 -8.29 2.20 10.76
CA ILE A 2 -7.99 0.82 10.37
C ILE A 2 -6.67 0.78 9.58
N LEU A 3 -6.06 -0.40 9.54
CA LEU A 3 -4.85 -0.66 8.78
C LEU A 3 -5.17 -1.57 7.60
N GLU A 4 -4.81 -1.12 6.40
CA GLU A 4 -4.80 -1.95 5.21
C GLU A 4 -3.41 -2.53 5.02
N ILE A 5 -3.30 -3.83 4.75
CA ILE A 5 -2.04 -4.43 4.32
C ILE A 5 -2.26 -5.11 2.97
N ALA A 6 -1.50 -4.65 1.97
CA ALA A 6 -1.47 -5.26 0.64
C ALA A 6 -0.16 -6.04 0.49
N ASP A 7 -0.28 -7.34 0.26
CA ASP A 7 0.86 -8.23 -0.02
C ASP A 7 1.09 -8.21 -1.54
N ILE A 8 2.19 -7.60 -1.96
CA ILE A 8 2.51 -7.38 -3.37
C ILE A 8 3.73 -8.20 -3.75
N ARG A 9 3.62 -8.91 -4.88
CA ARG A 9 4.73 -9.69 -5.45
C ARG A 9 5.10 -9.09 -6.80
N ILE A 10 6.42 -8.93 -7.03
CA ILE A 10 6.94 -8.41 -8.30
C ILE A 10 7.91 -9.43 -8.90
N PRO A 11 8.18 -9.36 -10.23
CA PRO A 11 9.20 -10.20 -10.85
C PRO A 11 10.60 -9.88 -10.32
N PRO A 12 11.50 -10.87 -10.28
CA PRO A 12 12.89 -10.65 -9.91
C PRO A 12 13.57 -9.59 -10.78
N GLY A 13 14.44 -8.80 -10.17
CA GLY A 13 15.23 -7.80 -10.89
C GLY A 13 14.51 -6.47 -11.13
N LYS A 14 13.29 -6.29 -10.63
CA LYS A 14 12.50 -5.08 -10.84
C LYS A 14 12.40 -4.20 -9.59
N ASN A 15 13.16 -4.49 -8.56
CA ASN A 15 13.04 -3.79 -7.27
C ASN A 15 13.26 -2.29 -7.36
N GLU A 16 14.33 -1.86 -8.03
CA GLU A 16 14.65 -0.43 -8.11
C GLU A 16 13.54 0.35 -8.79
N GLU A 17 13.04 -0.16 -9.90
CA GLU A 17 11.95 0.47 -10.64
C GLU A 17 10.65 0.47 -9.83
N PHE A 18 10.35 -0.63 -9.15
CA PHE A 18 9.15 -0.72 -8.33
C PHE A 18 9.24 0.16 -7.09
N ASP A 19 10.40 0.24 -6.44
CA ASP A 19 10.59 1.12 -5.28
C ASP A 19 10.24 2.56 -5.66
N ALA A 20 10.71 3.02 -6.82
CA ALA A 20 10.39 4.36 -7.31
C ALA A 20 8.91 4.51 -7.68
N ALA A 21 8.34 3.50 -8.33
CA ALA A 21 6.95 3.55 -8.77
C ALA A 21 5.97 3.58 -7.59
N ILE A 22 6.18 2.73 -6.58
CA ILE A 22 5.27 2.68 -5.43
C ILE A 22 5.36 3.96 -4.61
N ALA A 23 6.55 4.51 -4.44
CA ALA A 23 6.72 5.79 -3.74
C ALA A 23 5.97 6.91 -4.47
N ARG A 24 6.10 6.97 -5.79
CA ARG A 24 5.40 7.97 -6.60
C ARG A 24 3.89 7.77 -6.54
N GLY A 25 3.42 6.54 -6.65
CA GLY A 25 1.98 6.25 -6.62
C GLY A 25 1.34 6.62 -5.28
N ILE A 26 2.04 6.38 -4.18
CA ILE A 26 1.54 6.78 -2.87
C ILE A 26 1.50 8.31 -2.77
N GLU A 27 2.60 8.97 -3.10
CA GLU A 27 2.73 10.42 -2.97
C GLU A 27 1.74 11.17 -3.86
N THR A 28 1.57 10.74 -5.10
CA THR A 28 0.77 11.47 -6.08
C THR A 28 -0.70 11.04 -6.12
N VAL A 29 -1.04 9.85 -5.62
CA VAL A 29 -2.40 9.31 -5.71
C VAL A 29 -2.98 8.97 -4.33
N ILE A 30 -2.44 7.96 -3.65
CA ILE A 30 -3.04 7.48 -2.40
C ILE A 30 -3.11 8.57 -1.33
N ALA A 31 -2.05 9.36 -1.18
CA ALA A 31 -1.99 10.40 -0.17
C ALA A 31 -3.02 11.52 -0.37
N LYS A 32 -3.65 11.57 -1.54
CA LYS A 32 -4.73 12.53 -1.84
C LYS A 32 -6.12 11.97 -1.58
N ALA A 33 -6.22 10.69 -1.23
CA ALA A 33 -7.51 10.06 -0.98
C ALA A 33 -8.10 10.51 0.35
N GLY A 34 -9.41 10.68 0.38
CA GLY A 34 -10.11 10.99 1.63
C GLY A 34 -9.93 9.89 2.65
N GLY A 35 -9.61 10.26 3.88
CA GLY A 35 -9.39 9.31 4.97
C GLY A 35 -7.99 8.72 5.05
N TYR A 36 -7.12 8.99 4.09
CA TYR A 36 -5.71 8.57 4.20
C TYR A 36 -5.05 9.27 5.40
N ARG A 37 -4.29 8.49 6.18
CA ARG A 37 -3.60 9.01 7.37
C ARG A 37 -2.09 8.87 7.27
N ALA A 38 -1.60 7.69 6.96
CA ALA A 38 -0.18 7.39 6.93
C ALA A 38 0.06 6.10 6.15
N HIS A 39 1.32 5.85 5.81
CA HIS A 39 1.70 4.61 5.16
C HIS A 39 3.08 4.15 5.58
N ARG A 40 3.35 2.88 5.35
CA ARG A 40 4.69 2.31 5.34
C ARG A 40 4.75 1.28 4.23
N VAL A 41 5.92 1.16 3.60
CA VAL A 41 6.20 0.10 2.64
C VAL A 41 7.42 -0.64 3.14
N VAL A 42 7.31 -1.94 3.26
CA VAL A 42 8.44 -2.79 3.67
C VAL A 42 8.70 -3.82 2.60
N LYS A 43 9.97 -4.20 2.46
CA LYS A 43 10.43 -5.19 1.49
C LYS A 43 10.92 -6.42 2.25
N GLY A 44 10.56 -7.61 1.77
CA GLY A 44 11.03 -8.85 2.38
C GLY A 44 12.55 -8.95 2.32
N ILE A 45 13.18 -9.35 3.43
CA ILE A 45 14.62 -9.63 3.46
C ILE A 45 14.86 -11.01 2.84
N GLU A 46 14.12 -12.01 3.29
CA GLU A 46 14.24 -13.38 2.76
C GLU A 46 13.66 -13.50 1.35
N SER A 47 12.66 -12.67 1.03
CA SER A 47 11.99 -12.67 -0.27
C SER A 47 11.96 -11.25 -0.81
N PRO A 48 13.03 -10.78 -1.49
CA PRO A 48 13.11 -9.38 -1.93
C PRO A 48 12.03 -8.97 -2.94
N GLU A 49 11.40 -9.92 -3.60
CA GLU A 49 10.30 -9.65 -4.54
C GLU A 49 8.95 -9.48 -3.86
N ARG A 50 8.91 -9.60 -2.53
CA ARG A 50 7.69 -9.43 -1.75
C ARG A 50 7.71 -8.11 -1.00
N TYR A 51 6.63 -7.35 -1.15
CA TYR A 51 6.44 -6.08 -0.46
C TYR A 51 5.14 -6.13 0.33
N LEU A 52 5.13 -5.43 1.47
CA LEU A 52 3.90 -5.15 2.19
C LEU A 52 3.67 -3.65 2.16
N LEU A 53 2.55 -3.25 1.56
CA LEU A 53 2.08 -1.88 1.60
C LEU A 53 1.10 -1.75 2.76
N MET A 54 1.42 -0.89 3.71
CA MET A 54 0.63 -0.67 4.90
C MET A 54 0.08 0.75 4.86
N ILE A 55 -1.24 0.87 4.88
CA ILE A 55 -1.90 2.18 4.85
C ILE A 55 -2.90 2.27 6.00
N TRP A 56 -2.79 3.35 6.78
CA TRP A 56 -3.75 3.66 7.82
C TRP A 56 -4.81 4.60 7.25
N TRP A 57 -6.08 4.20 7.42
CA TRP A 57 -7.26 4.92 6.97
C TRP A 57 -8.13 5.33 8.15
N ASP A 58 -8.84 6.46 8.04
CA ASP A 58 -9.79 6.85 9.09
C ASP A 58 -10.86 5.79 9.29
N THR A 59 -11.43 5.27 8.20
CA THR A 59 -12.46 4.24 8.24
C THR A 59 -12.21 3.18 7.16
N LEU A 60 -12.79 2.00 7.36
CA LEU A 60 -12.75 0.94 6.36
C LEU A 60 -13.36 1.40 5.03
N ALA A 61 -14.48 2.12 5.09
CA ALA A 61 -15.17 2.58 3.89
C ALA A 61 -14.35 3.60 3.08
N ASP A 62 -13.46 4.38 3.72
CA ASP A 62 -12.56 5.28 3.00
C ASP A 62 -11.71 4.51 1.99
N HIS A 63 -11.26 3.31 2.34
CA HIS A 63 -10.51 2.48 1.41
C HIS A 63 -11.42 1.69 0.48
N THR A 64 -12.35 0.91 1.03
CA THR A 64 -13.11 -0.06 0.23
C THR A 64 -14.14 0.57 -0.69
N VAL A 65 -14.66 1.73 -0.34
CA VAL A 65 -15.66 2.46 -1.12
C VAL A 65 -15.06 3.73 -1.72
N GLY A 66 -14.51 4.61 -0.89
CA GLY A 66 -14.00 5.90 -1.34
C GLY A 66 -12.84 5.78 -2.30
N PHE A 67 -11.79 5.07 -1.91
CA PHE A 67 -10.61 4.91 -2.77
C PHE A 67 -10.83 3.88 -3.86
N ARG A 68 -11.17 2.64 -3.48
CA ARG A 68 -11.30 1.54 -4.44
C ARG A 68 -12.44 1.75 -5.44
N GLY A 69 -13.52 2.39 -5.03
CA GLY A 69 -14.65 2.72 -5.89
C GLY A 69 -14.56 4.09 -6.55
N GLY A 70 -13.50 4.86 -6.28
CA GLY A 70 -13.35 6.22 -6.76
C GLY A 70 -12.38 6.37 -7.94
N PRO A 71 -12.19 7.62 -8.41
CA PRO A 71 -11.37 7.88 -9.60
C PRO A 71 -9.87 7.72 -9.38
N LEU A 72 -9.41 7.73 -8.13
CA LEU A 72 -7.98 7.61 -7.83
C LEU A 72 -7.46 6.18 -8.00
N PHE A 73 -8.31 5.18 -7.82
CA PHE A 73 -7.87 3.79 -7.88
C PHE A 73 -7.30 3.39 -9.24
N PRO A 74 -7.95 3.72 -10.38
CA PRO A 74 -7.34 3.45 -11.69
C PRO A 74 -6.01 4.15 -11.89
N GLU A 75 -5.82 5.36 -11.34
CA GLU A 75 -4.54 6.07 -11.42
C GLU A 75 -3.44 5.33 -10.66
N TRP A 76 -3.77 4.84 -9.47
CA TRP A 76 -2.86 4.00 -8.67
C TRP A 76 -2.47 2.73 -9.44
N ARG A 77 -3.47 2.03 -9.99
CA ARG A 77 -3.25 0.79 -10.75
C ARG A 77 -2.40 1.03 -12.00
N ALA A 78 -2.51 2.18 -12.64
CA ALA A 78 -1.71 2.51 -13.81
C ALA A 78 -0.22 2.65 -13.47
N ILE A 79 0.09 3.12 -12.25
CA ILE A 79 1.47 3.32 -11.82
C ILE A 79 2.11 2.02 -11.36
N VAL A 80 1.42 1.24 -10.51
CA VAL A 80 2.01 0.07 -9.87
C VAL A 80 1.61 -1.26 -10.48
N GLY A 81 0.42 -1.32 -11.10
CA GLY A 81 -0.13 -2.56 -11.64
C GLY A 81 0.77 -3.30 -12.62
N PRO A 82 1.49 -2.59 -13.52
CA PRO A 82 2.41 -3.27 -14.45
C PRO A 82 3.51 -4.11 -13.80
N PHE A 83 3.81 -3.85 -12.52
CA PHE A 83 4.85 -4.58 -11.79
C PHE A 83 4.31 -5.82 -11.08
N PHE A 84 3.01 -6.00 -10.98
CA PHE A 84 2.45 -7.11 -10.20
C PHE A 84 2.70 -8.45 -10.89
N ALA A 85 3.41 -9.35 -10.20
CA ALA A 85 3.59 -10.73 -10.68
C ALA A 85 2.31 -11.56 -10.51
N SER A 86 1.47 -11.17 -9.57
CA SER A 86 0.15 -11.77 -9.30
C SER A 86 -0.74 -10.70 -8.67
N PRO A 87 -2.06 -10.87 -8.65
CA PRO A 87 -2.94 -9.92 -7.98
C PRO A 87 -2.57 -9.79 -6.50
N PRO A 88 -2.43 -8.57 -5.97
CA PRO A 88 -2.11 -8.38 -4.56
C PRO A 88 -3.20 -8.96 -3.66
N SER A 89 -2.78 -9.51 -2.52
CA SER A 89 -3.70 -9.92 -1.47
C SER A 89 -3.86 -8.76 -0.50
N VAL A 90 -5.09 -8.29 -0.29
CA VAL A 90 -5.38 -7.12 0.54
C VAL A 90 -6.29 -7.52 1.69
N GLU A 91 -5.85 -7.22 2.92
CA GLU A 91 -6.63 -7.47 4.12
C GLU A 91 -6.62 -6.23 5.01
N HIS A 92 -7.59 -6.15 5.91
CA HIS A 92 -7.74 -5.01 6.82
C HIS A 92 -7.65 -5.48 8.26
N TYR A 93 -7.09 -4.63 9.11
CA TYR A 93 -6.79 -4.95 10.50
C TYR A 93 -7.23 -3.80 11.40
N SER A 94 -7.76 -4.14 12.56
CA SER A 94 -8.01 -3.20 13.63
C SER A 94 -6.83 -3.23 14.61
N LEU A 95 -6.52 -2.08 15.20
CA LEU A 95 -5.43 -2.00 16.17
C LEU A 95 -5.85 -2.66 17.49
N VAL A 96 -4.99 -3.51 18.02
CA VAL A 96 -5.21 -4.15 19.33
C VAL A 96 -4.40 -3.45 20.40
N THR A 97 -3.15 -3.18 20.13
CA THR A 97 -2.26 -2.49 21.06
C THR A 97 -1.13 -1.82 20.29
N GLU A 98 -0.60 -0.76 20.84
CA GLU A 98 0.59 -0.10 20.31
C GLU A 98 1.37 0.55 21.42
N ALA A 99 2.66 0.81 21.16
CA ALA A 99 3.50 1.64 22.00
C ALA A 99 3.85 2.92 21.26
N SER A 100 4.03 4.03 21.97
CA SER A 100 4.47 5.29 21.37
C SER A 100 5.94 5.22 20.99
N GLY A 101 6.33 6.00 20.00
CA GLY A 101 7.70 6.10 19.51
C GLY A 101 7.90 5.37 18.19
N SER A 102 9.10 5.55 17.63
CA SER A 102 9.44 4.92 16.35
C SER A 102 10.00 3.52 16.57
N PRO A 103 9.71 2.58 15.66
CA PRO A 103 10.41 1.30 15.66
C PRO A 103 11.91 1.52 15.43
N ALA A 104 12.70 0.77 16.12
CA ALA A 104 14.15 0.84 15.97
C ALA A 104 14.61 0.30 14.61
#